data_f6314aab9051f440caede3631ff74707
#
_entry.id   f6314aab9051f440caede3631ff74707
#
_cell.length_a   1.000
_cell.length_b   1.000
_cell.length_c   1.000
_cell.angle_alpha   90.00
_cell.angle_beta   90.00
_cell.angle_gamma   90.00
#
_symmetry.space_group_name_H-M   'P 1'
#
loop_
_entity.id
_entity.type
_entity.pdbx_description
1 polymer ?
#
loop_
_entity_poly.entity_id
_entity_poly.type
_entity_poly.pdbx_seq_one_letter_code
_entity_poly.pdbx_strand_id
1 'polypeptide(L)'
;MLTSPEILVPVDFSPCSVNALRVAIGMAAPEGDLTLLHVIDQEFVDDAVAAGLGSSEDIRNRLKEQAEASFGTMLEGIEAGKVDIEKMIVVGLPFVEILKIARDLDLPMIIMGVRGRSTPPEEILFGSTAEKVLRGSRVPVLCVPY
;
A
#
# COMPACT_ATOMS: atom_id res chain seq x y z
N MET A 1 -1.75 22.02 -19.78
CA MET A 1 -0.44 21.39 -19.61
C MET A 1 -0.60 20.06 -18.87
N LEU A 2 0.02 19.04 -19.37
CA LEU A 2 0.00 17.74 -18.71
C LEU A 2 1.05 17.71 -17.60
N THR A 3 0.61 17.43 -16.38
CA THR A 3 1.52 17.18 -15.28
C THR A 3 1.87 15.70 -15.26
N SER A 4 3.01 15.37 -14.69
CA SER A 4 3.39 13.98 -14.49
C SER A 4 2.39 13.31 -13.55
N PRO A 5 1.97 12.07 -13.83
CA PRO A 5 1.05 11.36 -12.95
C PRO A 5 1.60 11.20 -11.54
N GLU A 6 0.75 11.43 -10.55
CA GLU A 6 1.06 11.18 -9.14
C GLU A 6 0.07 10.13 -8.65
N ILE A 7 0.59 9.00 -8.20
CA ILE A 7 -0.24 7.84 -7.88
C ILE A 7 0.10 7.32 -6.49
N LEU A 8 -0.93 7.06 -5.69
CA LEU A 8 -0.78 6.38 -4.41
C LEU A 8 -0.90 4.87 -4.64
N VAL A 9 0.08 4.14 -4.18
CA VAL A 9 0.12 2.66 -4.30
C VAL A 9 0.23 2.06 -2.92
N PRO A 10 -0.90 1.69 -2.30
CA PRO A 10 -0.88 0.92 -1.06
C PRO A 10 -0.31 -0.48 -1.31
N VAL A 11 0.60 -0.92 -0.47
CA VAL A 11 1.21 -2.24 -0.59
C VAL A 11 1.19 -2.98 0.75
N ASP A 12 0.92 -4.27 0.70
CA ASP A 12 1.03 -5.18 1.82
C ASP A 12 2.01 -6.31 1.51
N PHE A 13 2.80 -6.15 0.45
CA PHE A 13 3.80 -7.10 -0.04
C PHE A 13 3.20 -8.41 -0.55
N SER A 14 1.89 -8.47 -0.74
CA SER A 14 1.21 -9.59 -1.41
C SER A 14 1.49 -9.58 -2.92
N PRO A 15 1.30 -10.71 -3.61
CA PRO A 15 1.44 -10.74 -5.07
C PRO A 15 0.57 -9.72 -5.80
N CYS A 16 -0.66 -9.49 -5.32
CA CYS A 16 -1.54 -8.48 -5.91
C CYS A 16 -0.95 -7.07 -5.77
N SER A 17 -0.37 -6.74 -4.62
CA SER A 17 0.21 -5.41 -4.44
C SER A 17 1.49 -5.22 -5.27
N VAL A 18 2.26 -6.28 -5.50
CA VAL A 18 3.42 -6.22 -6.41
C VAL A 18 2.95 -5.97 -7.85
N ASN A 19 1.90 -6.64 -8.28
CA ASN A 19 1.31 -6.38 -9.60
C ASN A 19 0.76 -4.96 -9.71
N ALA A 20 0.13 -4.47 -8.66
CA ALA A 20 -0.36 -3.09 -8.61
C ALA A 20 0.79 -2.10 -8.80
N LEU A 21 1.92 -2.34 -8.16
CA LEU A 21 3.11 -1.51 -8.32
C LEU A 21 3.60 -1.51 -9.77
N ARG A 22 3.65 -2.67 -10.42
CA ARG A 22 4.07 -2.76 -11.83
C ARG A 22 3.14 -1.98 -12.75
N VAL A 23 1.84 -2.10 -12.53
CA VAL A 23 0.84 -1.34 -13.31
C VAL A 23 1.03 0.16 -13.08
N ALA A 24 1.22 0.56 -11.81
CA ALA A 24 1.41 1.96 -11.47
C ALA A 24 2.67 2.56 -12.12
N ILE A 25 3.77 1.82 -12.14
CA ILE A 25 4.99 2.25 -12.82
C ILE A 25 4.73 2.45 -14.31
N GLY A 26 4.04 1.52 -14.95
CA GLY A 26 3.68 1.65 -16.37
C GLY A 26 2.82 2.87 -16.65
N MET A 27 1.88 3.18 -15.76
CA MET A 27 1.02 4.35 -15.91
C MET A 27 1.72 5.67 -15.59
N ALA A 28 2.68 5.64 -14.68
CA ALA A 28 3.45 6.84 -14.31
C ALA A 28 4.58 7.14 -15.29
N ALA A 29 5.02 6.13 -16.05
CA ALA A 29 6.15 6.30 -16.96
C ALA A 29 5.86 7.39 -18.00
N PRO A 30 6.89 8.10 -18.49
CA PRO A 30 8.29 7.89 -18.16
C PRO A 30 8.77 8.58 -16.88
N GLU A 31 8.08 9.58 -16.37
CA GLU A 31 8.61 10.47 -15.33
C GLU A 31 7.64 10.82 -14.21
N GLY A 32 6.59 10.02 -14.00
CA GLY A 32 5.63 10.26 -12.92
C GLY A 32 6.19 9.95 -11.55
N ASP A 33 5.37 10.22 -10.53
CA ASP A 33 5.72 10.01 -9.13
C ASP A 33 4.79 8.99 -8.50
N LEU A 34 5.36 8.06 -7.75
CA LEU A 34 4.60 7.10 -6.96
C LEU A 34 4.87 7.31 -5.48
N THR A 35 3.80 7.25 -4.70
CA THR A 35 3.91 7.14 -3.24
C THR A 35 3.51 5.71 -2.86
N LEU A 36 4.49 4.92 -2.42
CA LEU A 36 4.24 3.57 -1.92
C LEU A 36 3.93 3.66 -0.43
N LEU A 37 2.73 3.25 -0.07
CA LEU A 37 2.28 3.31 1.31
C LEU A 37 2.08 1.91 1.88
N HIS A 38 2.79 1.60 2.94
CA HIS A 38 2.50 0.43 3.76
C HIS A 38 1.93 0.87 5.09
N VAL A 39 0.77 0.33 5.45
CA VAL A 39 0.12 0.61 6.73
C VAL A 39 0.32 -0.59 7.65
N ILE A 40 0.98 -0.36 8.77
CA ILE A 40 1.05 -1.35 9.85
C ILE A 40 -0.29 -1.32 10.56
N ASP A 41 -0.99 -2.47 10.56
CA ASP A 41 -2.33 -2.57 11.11
C ASP A 41 -2.30 -2.42 12.64
N GLN A 42 -2.95 -1.37 13.13
CA GLN A 42 -3.03 -1.08 14.56
C GLN A 42 -3.70 -2.22 15.34
N GLU A 43 -4.69 -2.89 14.75
CA GLU A 43 -5.35 -4.02 15.40
C GLU A 43 -4.37 -5.17 15.64
N PHE A 44 -3.51 -5.43 14.67
CA PHE A 44 -2.46 -6.44 14.83
C PHE A 44 -1.51 -6.09 15.98
N VAL A 45 -1.11 -4.82 16.07
CA VAL A 45 -0.24 -4.35 17.15
C VAL A 45 -0.94 -4.53 18.49
N ASP A 46 -2.21 -4.12 18.59
CA ASP A 46 -2.99 -4.24 19.83
C ASP A 46 -3.15 -5.70 20.27
N ASP A 47 -3.44 -6.59 19.33
CA ASP A 47 -3.56 -8.02 19.61
C ASP A 47 -2.24 -8.63 20.09
N ALA A 48 -1.14 -8.24 19.49
CA ALA A 48 0.19 -8.71 19.88
C ALA A 48 0.56 -8.23 21.30
N VAL A 49 0.23 -6.99 21.63
CA VAL A 49 0.42 -6.45 22.98
C VAL A 49 -0.43 -7.24 23.99
N ALA A 50 -1.70 -7.46 23.65
CA ALA A 50 -2.61 -8.22 24.53
C ALA A 50 -2.14 -9.67 24.73
N ALA A 51 -1.48 -10.26 23.73
CA ALA A 51 -0.92 -11.61 23.83
C ALA A 51 0.42 -11.66 24.57
N GLY A 52 0.93 -10.53 25.03
CA GLY A 52 2.18 -10.47 25.80
C GLY A 52 3.44 -10.56 24.97
N LEU A 53 3.38 -10.25 23.67
CA LEU A 53 4.52 -10.37 22.76
C LEU A 53 5.49 -9.19 22.82
N GLY A 54 5.20 -8.19 23.61
CA GLY A 54 6.05 -7.01 23.80
C GLY A 54 5.23 -5.76 24.04
N SER A 55 5.91 -4.63 24.20
CA SER A 55 5.26 -3.33 24.30
C SER A 55 4.78 -2.88 22.92
N SER A 56 3.83 -1.97 22.88
CA SER A 56 3.35 -1.37 21.65
C SER A 56 4.50 -0.76 20.83
N GLU A 57 5.40 -0.06 21.50
CA GLU A 57 6.55 0.55 20.84
C GLU A 57 7.49 -0.50 20.22
N ASP A 58 7.82 -1.55 20.97
CA ASP A 58 8.70 -2.63 20.47
C ASP A 58 8.10 -3.33 19.27
N ILE A 59 6.82 -3.64 19.33
CA ILE A 59 6.11 -4.32 18.24
C ILE A 59 6.07 -3.44 16.99
N ARG A 60 5.72 -2.16 17.16
CA ARG A 60 5.70 -1.22 16.02
C ARG A 60 7.07 -1.06 15.40
N ASN A 61 8.11 -0.94 16.19
CA ASN A 61 9.48 -0.80 15.67
C ASN A 61 9.91 -2.03 14.89
N ARG A 62 9.60 -3.22 15.39
CA ARG A 62 9.90 -4.48 14.69
C ARG A 62 9.17 -4.58 13.37
N LEU A 63 7.89 -4.20 13.34
CA LEU A 63 7.10 -4.23 12.11
C LEU A 63 7.57 -3.19 11.09
N LYS A 64 8.03 -2.03 11.56
CA LYS A 64 8.64 -1.02 10.68
C LYS A 64 9.91 -1.54 10.03
N GLU A 65 10.78 -2.18 10.81
CA GLU A 65 12.00 -2.78 10.27
C GLU A 65 11.70 -3.85 9.22
N GLN A 66 10.71 -4.70 9.49
CA GLN A 66 10.26 -5.72 8.53
C GLN A 66 9.71 -5.10 7.27
N ALA A 67 8.93 -4.02 7.39
CA ALA A 67 8.36 -3.33 6.24
C ALA A 67 9.46 -2.69 5.39
N GLU A 68 10.45 -2.07 6.01
CA GLU A 68 11.59 -1.49 5.29
C GLU A 68 12.36 -2.57 4.51
N ALA A 69 12.60 -3.72 5.14
CA ALA A 69 13.25 -4.85 4.47
C ALA A 69 12.40 -5.37 3.30
N SER A 70 11.09 -5.45 3.49
CA SER A 70 10.17 -5.91 2.44
C SER A 70 10.11 -4.93 1.27
N PHE A 71 10.14 -3.63 1.52
CA PHE A 71 10.28 -2.64 0.46
C PHE A 71 11.57 -2.84 -0.33
N GLY A 72 12.68 -3.04 0.37
CA GLY A 72 13.95 -3.29 -0.29
C GLY A 72 13.90 -4.48 -1.23
N THR A 73 13.39 -5.60 -0.75
CA THR A 73 13.24 -6.82 -1.55
C THR A 73 12.31 -6.61 -2.74
N MET A 74 11.17 -5.96 -2.51
CA MET A 74 10.19 -5.71 -3.57
C MET A 74 10.77 -4.84 -4.69
N LEU A 75 11.46 -3.77 -4.32
CA LEU A 75 12.01 -2.81 -5.28
C LEU A 75 13.22 -3.34 -6.03
N GLU A 76 13.96 -4.28 -5.48
CA GLU A 76 15.07 -4.93 -6.19
C GLU A 76 14.62 -5.64 -7.46
N GLY A 77 13.42 -6.21 -7.45
CA GLY A 77 12.87 -6.94 -8.59
C GLY A 77 12.13 -6.08 -9.61
N ILE A 78 12.17 -4.76 -9.46
CA ILE A 78 11.35 -3.87 -10.27
C ILE A 78 12.20 -2.79 -10.93
N GLU A 79 11.99 -2.63 -12.25
CA GLU A 79 12.59 -1.55 -13.01
C GLU A 79 11.63 -0.37 -13.06
N ALA A 80 11.97 0.70 -12.38
CA ALA A 80 11.15 1.90 -12.33
C ALA A 80 11.55 2.96 -13.36
N GLY A 81 12.72 2.81 -14.01
CA GLY A 81 13.22 3.81 -14.95
C GLY A 81 13.39 5.16 -14.27
N LYS A 82 12.76 6.20 -14.82
CA LYS A 82 12.80 7.55 -14.26
C LYS A 82 11.59 7.87 -13.39
N VAL A 83 10.73 6.90 -13.12
CA VAL A 83 9.62 7.09 -12.20
C VAL A 83 10.18 7.25 -10.79
N ASP A 84 9.78 8.32 -10.12
CA ASP A 84 10.23 8.60 -8.77
C ASP A 84 9.35 7.86 -7.76
N ILE A 85 9.96 7.15 -6.83
CA ILE A 85 9.23 6.33 -5.85
C ILE A 85 9.58 6.80 -4.45
N GLU A 86 8.57 7.29 -3.73
CA GLU A 86 8.67 7.64 -2.33
C GLU A 86 7.99 6.57 -1.49
N LYS A 87 8.65 6.11 -0.44
CA LYS A 87 8.13 5.09 0.47
C LYS A 87 7.61 5.72 1.75
N MET A 88 6.44 5.28 2.19
CA MET A 88 5.83 5.70 3.45
C MET A 88 5.39 4.49 4.26
N ILE A 89 5.68 4.53 5.55
CA ILE A 89 5.20 3.52 6.51
C ILE A 89 4.48 4.26 7.62
N VAL A 90 3.22 3.92 7.84
CA VAL A 90 2.41 4.49 8.92
C VAL A 90 1.75 3.38 9.71
N VAL A 91 1.28 3.70 10.90
CA VAL A 91 0.53 2.78 11.76
C VAL A 91 -0.91 3.26 11.87
N GLY A 92 -1.87 2.37 11.66
CA GLY A 92 -3.29 2.73 11.76
C GLY A 92 -4.18 1.66 11.16
N LEU A 93 -5.42 2.02 10.86
CA LEU A 93 -6.32 1.15 10.12
C LEU A 93 -6.02 1.32 8.63
N PRO A 94 -5.72 0.23 7.89
CA PRO A 94 -5.24 0.34 6.52
C PRO A 94 -6.10 1.22 5.63
N PHE A 95 -7.42 0.97 5.53
CA PHE A 95 -8.26 1.74 4.62
C PHE A 95 -8.37 3.22 5.03
N VAL A 96 -8.37 3.49 6.33
CA VAL A 96 -8.46 4.86 6.86
C VAL A 96 -7.21 5.65 6.48
N GLU A 97 -6.03 5.05 6.70
CA GLU A 97 -4.77 5.71 6.40
C GLU A 97 -4.56 5.90 4.90
N ILE A 98 -4.98 4.94 4.08
CA ILE A 98 -4.92 5.07 2.62
C ILE A 98 -5.75 6.28 2.16
N LEU A 99 -6.99 6.37 2.60
CA LEU A 99 -7.88 7.47 2.22
C LEU A 99 -7.36 8.82 2.75
N LYS A 100 -6.84 8.82 3.96
CA LYS A 100 -6.26 10.02 4.59
C LYS A 100 -5.05 10.53 3.82
N ILE A 101 -4.11 9.66 3.47
CA ILE A 101 -2.90 10.03 2.73
C ILE A 101 -3.26 10.54 1.33
N ALA A 102 -4.18 9.88 0.63
CA ALA A 102 -4.64 10.33 -0.68
C ALA A 102 -5.19 11.75 -0.61
N ARG A 103 -5.97 12.06 0.43
CA ARG A 103 -6.53 13.39 0.65
C ARG A 103 -5.46 14.39 1.05
N ASP A 104 -4.65 14.07 2.06
CA ASP A 104 -3.70 15.02 2.65
C ASP A 104 -2.58 15.41 1.67
N LEU A 105 -2.16 14.47 0.81
CA LEU A 105 -1.16 14.71 -0.22
C LEU A 105 -1.77 15.09 -1.56
N ASP A 106 -3.08 15.21 -1.63
CA ASP A 106 -3.82 15.58 -2.84
C ASP A 106 -3.44 14.70 -4.03
N LEU A 107 -3.39 13.39 -3.80
CA LEU A 107 -3.04 12.43 -4.84
C LEU A 107 -4.27 12.11 -5.70
N PRO A 108 -4.16 12.22 -7.03
CA PRO A 108 -5.33 12.14 -7.90
C PRO A 108 -5.80 10.72 -8.21
N MET A 109 -5.07 9.70 -7.82
CA MET A 109 -5.40 8.32 -8.16
C MET A 109 -4.79 7.35 -7.16
N ILE A 110 -5.48 6.24 -6.94
CA ILE A 110 -4.99 5.11 -6.14
C ILE A 110 -4.93 3.88 -7.03
N ILE A 111 -3.83 3.16 -7.00
CA ILE A 111 -3.70 1.84 -7.64
C ILE A 111 -3.32 0.84 -6.56
N MET A 112 -4.13 -0.19 -6.38
CA MET A 112 -3.91 -1.18 -5.33
C MET A 112 -4.30 -2.57 -5.77
N GLY A 113 -3.80 -3.58 -5.07
CA GLY A 113 -4.21 -4.96 -5.31
C GLY A 113 -5.65 -5.18 -4.93
N VAL A 114 -6.35 -5.99 -5.72
CA VAL A 114 -7.75 -6.32 -5.45
C VAL A 114 -7.91 -7.14 -4.17
N ARG A 115 -6.87 -7.90 -3.79
CA ARG A 115 -6.84 -8.73 -2.58
C ARG A 115 -5.54 -8.52 -1.84
N GLY A 116 -5.59 -8.60 -0.52
CA GLY A 116 -4.40 -8.51 0.31
C GLY A 116 -3.92 -9.89 0.76
N ARG A 117 -2.93 -9.86 1.66
CA ARG A 117 -2.32 -11.07 2.21
C ARG A 117 -3.27 -11.99 2.94
N SER A 118 -4.25 -11.42 3.64
CA SER A 118 -5.18 -12.16 4.46
C SER A 118 -6.36 -12.74 3.70
N THR A 119 -6.49 -12.42 2.41
CA THR A 119 -7.60 -12.92 1.59
C THR A 119 -7.22 -14.26 0.98
N PRO A 120 -8.00 -15.33 1.20
CA PRO A 120 -7.72 -16.64 0.61
C PRO A 120 -7.70 -16.57 -0.92
N PRO A 121 -6.76 -17.28 -1.59
CA PRO A 121 -6.66 -17.24 -3.06
C PRO A 121 -7.90 -17.75 -3.80
N GLU A 122 -8.67 -18.63 -3.18
CA GLU A 122 -9.90 -19.17 -3.76
C GLU A 122 -11.08 -18.21 -3.70
N GLU A 123 -10.97 -17.12 -2.95
CA GLU A 123 -12.00 -16.09 -2.94
C GLU A 123 -11.84 -15.16 -4.13
N ILE A 124 -12.90 -15.03 -4.91
CA ILE A 124 -12.90 -14.20 -6.12
C ILE A 124 -13.20 -12.74 -5.81
N LEU A 125 -13.71 -12.48 -4.61
CA LEU A 125 -14.17 -11.16 -4.22
C LEU A 125 -13.02 -10.26 -3.80
N PHE A 126 -13.31 -8.96 -3.71
CA PHE A 126 -12.35 -7.99 -3.20
C PHE A 126 -11.96 -8.29 -1.77
N GLY A 127 -10.69 -8.04 -1.42
CA GLY A 127 -10.27 -8.00 -0.04
C GLY A 127 -10.95 -6.86 0.72
N SER A 128 -11.02 -6.97 2.04
CA SER A 128 -11.73 -5.99 2.86
C SER A 128 -11.18 -4.57 2.74
N THR A 129 -9.87 -4.43 2.65
CA THR A 129 -9.24 -3.11 2.49
C THR A 129 -9.59 -2.48 1.15
N ALA A 130 -9.47 -3.24 0.06
CA ALA A 130 -9.81 -2.75 -1.29
C ALA A 130 -11.26 -2.32 -1.37
N GLU A 131 -12.18 -3.12 -0.82
CA GLU A 131 -13.60 -2.77 -0.82
C GLU A 131 -13.87 -1.47 -0.08
N LYS A 132 -13.28 -1.28 1.10
CA LYS A 132 -13.48 -0.08 1.89
C LYS A 132 -12.86 1.15 1.24
N VAL A 133 -11.70 0.99 0.59
CA VAL A 133 -11.07 2.09 -0.16
C VAL A 133 -11.95 2.49 -1.34
N LEU A 134 -12.46 1.52 -2.10
CA LEU A 134 -13.36 1.80 -3.22
C LEU A 134 -14.59 2.58 -2.78
N ARG A 135 -15.19 2.21 -1.65
CA ARG A 135 -16.39 2.87 -1.16
C ARG A 135 -16.13 4.27 -0.63
N GLY A 136 -14.97 4.50 -0.02
CA GLY A 136 -14.66 5.76 0.62
C GLY A 136 -13.86 6.74 -0.22
N SER A 137 -13.32 6.34 -1.35
CA SER A 137 -12.43 7.17 -2.13
C SER A 137 -13.17 8.26 -2.90
N ARG A 138 -12.58 9.45 -2.92
CA ARG A 138 -13.04 10.57 -3.75
C ARG A 138 -12.24 10.69 -5.04
N VAL A 139 -11.27 9.82 -5.25
CA VAL A 139 -10.44 9.77 -6.45
C VAL A 139 -10.59 8.39 -7.10
N PRO A 140 -10.28 8.28 -8.40
CA PRO A 140 -10.30 6.97 -9.04
C PRO A 140 -9.42 5.96 -8.33
N VAL A 141 -9.91 4.73 -8.25
CA VAL A 141 -9.18 3.61 -7.68
C VAL A 141 -9.11 2.49 -8.71
N LEU A 142 -7.91 2.12 -9.09
CA LEU A 142 -7.69 0.98 -9.97
C LEU A 142 -7.29 -0.22 -9.12
N CYS A 143 -8.09 -1.27 -9.16
CA CYS A 143 -7.80 -2.51 -8.45
C CYS A 143 -7.17 -3.51 -9.41
N VAL A 144 -6.00 -4.02 -9.04
CA VAL A 144 -5.21 -4.90 -9.89
C VAL A 144 -5.30 -6.33 -9.36
N PRO A 145 -5.72 -7.30 -10.18
CA PRO A 145 -5.76 -8.70 -9.78
C PRO A 145 -4.35 -9.31 -9.76
N TYR A 146 -4.30 -10.54 -9.23
CA TYR A 146 -3.07 -11.34 -9.28
C TYR A 146 -2.79 -11.88 -10.67
#